data_978ca5327c2fd0146679da8e310cd5ed
#
_entry.id   978ca5327c2fd0146679da8e310cd5ed
#
_cell.length_a   1.000
_cell.length_b   1.000
_cell.length_c   1.000
_cell.angle_alpha   90.00
_cell.angle_beta   90.00
_cell.angle_gamma   90.00
#
_symmetry.space_group_name_H-M   'P 1'
#
loop_
_entity.id
_entity.type
_entity.pdbx_description
1 polymer ?
#
loop_
_entity_poly.entity_id
_entity_poly.type
_entity_poly.pdbx_seq_one_letter_code
_entity_poly.pdbx_strand_id
1 'polypeptide(L)'
;MNLYIKKRENGMKVDVLISCMNQTDFTIIDKSNLSQAHVVVVNQNKENNSVLVRNERQKMVNTTTKGLSVSRNMAVGHSDADICLIADDDEIFVNNVCDVVRSAYEKYVDADVIIFKIANFREKFHEKTRKLKKIDLLKVSSQQISFKRDSIKNVQFDINIGAGTPNGAGEENKFLLDCKKQGLKILYVPLVIAEVVENSGSTWFDGYNEHYFYNRGRTTRYIYGFAFSLIYAIYFAVIHKKDIQSFSRIKAFKLMVKGILKNDIGKGKTKK
;
A
#
# COMPACT_ATOMS: atom_id res chain seq x y z
N MET A 1 38.11 -12.29 -2.65
CA MET A 1 37.56 -11.79 -1.38
C MET A 1 36.14 -12.32 -1.29
N ASN A 2 35.98 -13.51 -0.71
CA ASN A 2 34.70 -14.24 -0.61
C ASN A 2 33.87 -13.62 0.51
N LEU A 3 32.82 -12.85 0.17
CA LEU A 3 31.77 -12.49 1.10
C LEU A 3 30.87 -13.71 1.28
N TYR A 4 31.05 -14.38 2.39
CA TYR A 4 30.18 -15.46 2.88
C TYR A 4 28.74 -15.03 2.92
N ILE A 5 27.94 -15.49 1.95
CA ILE A 5 26.49 -15.59 2.11
C ILE A 5 26.29 -16.73 3.10
N LYS A 6 26.21 -16.43 4.39
CA LYS A 6 25.76 -17.34 5.42
C LYS A 6 24.32 -17.69 5.09
N LYS A 7 24.09 -18.83 4.41
CA LYS A 7 22.77 -19.39 4.19
C LYS A 7 22.16 -19.59 5.57
N ARG A 8 21.17 -18.75 5.94
CA ARG A 8 20.42 -18.94 7.19
C ARG A 8 19.73 -20.29 7.08
N GLU A 9 19.88 -21.17 8.06
CA GLU A 9 19.31 -22.52 8.10
C GLU A 9 17.77 -22.54 7.95
N ASN A 10 17.08 -21.39 8.12
CA ASN A 10 15.61 -21.24 8.09
C ASN A 10 15.05 -20.41 6.93
N GLY A 11 15.80 -20.19 5.83
CA GLY A 11 15.33 -19.40 4.69
C GLY A 11 15.17 -17.88 5.00
N MET A 12 14.53 -17.12 4.08
CA MET A 12 14.27 -15.68 4.27
C MET A 12 13.18 -15.45 5.31
N LYS A 13 13.40 -14.54 6.25
CA LYS A 13 12.40 -14.12 7.22
C LYS A 13 11.35 -13.23 6.53
N VAL A 14 10.07 -13.48 6.82
CA VAL A 14 8.93 -12.70 6.30
C VAL A 14 8.17 -12.10 7.48
N ASP A 15 8.00 -10.78 7.48
CA ASP A 15 7.12 -10.08 8.42
C ASP A 15 5.87 -9.56 7.69
N VAL A 16 4.69 -9.76 8.30
CA VAL A 16 3.45 -9.11 7.88
C VAL A 16 3.33 -7.79 8.64
N LEU A 17 3.14 -6.69 7.91
CA LEU A 17 3.11 -5.33 8.42
C LEU A 17 1.69 -4.79 8.39
N ILE A 18 0.98 -4.85 9.52
CA ILE A 18 -0.41 -4.40 9.65
C ILE A 18 -0.44 -2.93 10.06
N SER A 19 -1.21 -2.12 9.33
CA SER A 19 -1.55 -0.75 9.72
C SER A 19 -3.01 -0.70 10.14
N CYS A 20 -3.27 -0.30 11.38
CA CYS A 20 -4.62 -0.26 11.96
C CYS A 20 -4.81 0.95 12.88
N MET A 21 -6.02 1.10 13.41
CA MET A 21 -6.38 2.15 14.36
C MET A 21 -7.16 1.59 15.54
N ASN A 22 -6.93 2.19 16.74
CA ASN A 22 -7.72 1.98 17.96
C ASN A 22 -7.84 0.51 18.39
N GLN A 23 -6.82 -0.30 18.14
CA GLN A 23 -6.75 -1.66 18.68
C GLN A 23 -6.33 -1.58 20.16
N THR A 24 -6.96 -2.40 21.00
CA THR A 24 -6.67 -2.50 22.43
C THR A 24 -5.77 -3.68 22.77
N ASP A 25 -5.72 -4.67 21.89
CA ASP A 25 -4.98 -5.93 22.06
C ASP A 25 -4.53 -6.53 20.71
N PHE A 26 -4.03 -7.74 20.75
CA PHE A 26 -3.53 -8.47 19.58
C PHE A 26 -4.60 -9.28 18.83
N THR A 27 -5.88 -9.11 19.13
CA THR A 27 -6.99 -9.85 18.48
C THR A 27 -7.00 -9.67 16.96
N ILE A 28 -6.52 -8.55 16.46
CA ILE A 28 -6.37 -8.30 15.01
C ILE A 28 -5.52 -9.37 14.33
N ILE A 29 -4.43 -9.83 14.97
CA ILE A 29 -3.54 -10.86 14.41
C ILE A 29 -4.29 -12.21 14.27
N ASP A 30 -5.08 -12.54 15.26
CA ASP A 30 -5.83 -13.82 15.27
C ASP A 30 -6.98 -13.77 14.25
N LYS A 31 -7.69 -12.64 14.15
CA LYS A 31 -8.74 -12.41 13.15
C LYS A 31 -8.21 -12.44 11.71
N SER A 32 -6.99 -11.98 11.51
CA SER A 32 -6.34 -12.02 10.19
C SER A 32 -5.69 -13.37 9.84
N ASN A 33 -5.88 -14.41 10.68
CA ASN A 33 -5.26 -15.74 10.52
C ASN A 33 -3.72 -15.70 10.52
N LEU A 34 -3.12 -14.85 11.36
CA LEU A 34 -1.67 -14.63 11.43
C LEU A 34 -1.04 -15.07 12.77
N SER A 35 -1.74 -15.88 13.57
CA SER A 35 -1.29 -16.29 14.93
C SER A 35 0.09 -16.98 14.93
N GLN A 36 0.48 -17.61 13.83
CA GLN A 36 1.79 -18.29 13.68
C GLN A 36 2.82 -17.45 12.91
N ALA A 37 2.42 -16.30 12.36
CA ALA A 37 3.26 -15.44 11.55
C ALA A 37 4.13 -14.50 12.40
N HIS A 38 5.21 -13.98 11.79
CA HIS A 38 5.87 -12.79 12.30
C HIS A 38 5.08 -11.55 11.89
N VAL A 39 4.67 -10.74 12.85
CA VAL A 39 3.79 -9.60 12.61
C VAL A 39 4.28 -8.36 13.35
N VAL A 40 4.34 -7.25 12.62
CA VAL A 40 4.49 -5.91 13.19
C VAL A 40 3.19 -5.15 12.96
N VAL A 41 2.47 -4.87 14.03
CA VAL A 41 1.26 -4.04 14.00
C VAL A 41 1.65 -2.60 14.32
N VAL A 42 1.25 -1.63 13.50
CA VAL A 42 1.28 -0.21 13.85
C VAL A 42 -0.14 0.25 14.09
N ASN A 43 -0.43 0.53 15.36
CA ASN A 43 -1.74 0.92 15.85
C ASN A 43 -1.77 2.42 16.14
N GLN A 44 -2.48 3.17 15.30
CA GLN A 44 -2.68 4.59 15.49
C GLN A 44 -3.79 4.82 16.52
N ASN A 45 -3.45 5.38 17.68
CA ASN A 45 -4.38 5.70 18.76
C ASN A 45 -4.18 7.13 19.25
N LYS A 46 -5.02 7.58 20.19
CA LYS A 46 -4.94 8.94 20.74
C LYS A 46 -4.21 9.02 22.08
N GLU A 47 -3.84 7.89 22.66
CA GLU A 47 -3.45 7.82 24.06
C GLU A 47 -1.94 7.95 24.27
N ASN A 48 -1.15 7.11 23.61
CA ASN A 48 0.29 7.09 23.88
C ASN A 48 1.11 6.48 22.73
N ASN A 49 2.43 6.68 22.85
CA ASN A 49 3.41 5.96 22.06
C ASN A 49 4.01 4.86 22.93
N SER A 50 3.87 3.61 22.52
CA SER A 50 4.38 2.45 23.25
C SER A 50 4.62 1.28 22.33
N VAL A 51 5.43 0.31 22.77
CA VAL A 51 5.62 -0.95 22.07
C VAL A 51 5.17 -2.06 23.00
N LEU A 52 4.16 -2.82 22.56
CA LEU A 52 3.68 -4.02 23.23
C LEU A 52 4.26 -5.24 22.51
N VAL A 53 4.68 -6.24 23.26
CA VAL A 53 5.22 -7.49 22.73
C VAL A 53 4.32 -8.62 23.18
N ARG A 54 3.72 -9.39 22.25
CA ARG A 54 2.95 -10.59 22.56
C ARG A 54 3.87 -11.80 22.75
N ASN A 55 4.87 -11.91 21.85
CA ASN A 55 5.90 -12.95 21.87
C ASN A 55 7.07 -12.53 20.97
N GLU A 56 8.05 -13.39 20.76
CA GLU A 56 9.23 -13.12 19.89
C GLU A 56 8.92 -12.83 18.42
N ARG A 57 7.69 -13.16 17.95
CA ARG A 57 7.25 -13.00 16.55
C ARG A 57 6.28 -11.84 16.36
N GLN A 58 5.65 -11.33 17.44
CA GLN A 58 4.52 -10.43 17.33
C GLN A 58 4.64 -9.24 18.26
N LYS A 59 4.61 -8.05 17.68
CA LYS A 59 4.65 -6.78 18.41
C LYS A 59 3.66 -5.78 17.84
N MET A 60 3.19 -4.89 18.71
CA MET A 60 2.33 -3.77 18.36
C MET A 60 3.00 -2.47 18.77
N VAL A 61 3.16 -1.58 17.81
CA VAL A 61 3.70 -0.23 18.01
C VAL A 61 2.51 0.73 18.04
N ASN A 62 2.16 1.20 19.23
CA ASN A 62 1.17 2.25 19.40
C ASN A 62 1.78 3.61 19.08
N THR A 63 1.04 4.45 18.37
CA THR A 63 1.49 5.78 18.00
C THR A 63 0.35 6.78 17.96
N THR A 64 0.61 8.01 18.39
CA THR A 64 -0.31 9.15 18.26
C THR A 64 -0.22 9.84 16.91
N THR A 65 0.76 9.48 16.07
CA THR A 65 0.88 10.01 14.71
C THR A 65 -0.26 9.49 13.81
N LYS A 66 -0.67 10.32 12.84
CA LYS A 66 -1.75 9.97 11.92
C LYS A 66 -1.23 9.85 10.49
N GLY A 67 -1.89 9.00 9.72
CA GLY A 67 -1.66 8.81 8.29
C GLY A 67 -1.13 7.42 7.94
N LEU A 68 -1.73 6.81 6.94
CA LEU A 68 -1.43 5.43 6.53
C LEU A 68 0.02 5.28 6.03
N SER A 69 0.51 6.26 5.26
CA SER A 69 1.91 6.27 4.81
C SER A 69 2.90 6.32 5.98
N VAL A 70 2.60 7.12 7.03
CA VAL A 70 3.42 7.18 8.24
C VAL A 70 3.42 5.85 8.97
N SER A 71 2.24 5.23 9.12
CA SER A 71 2.08 3.92 9.74
C SER A 71 2.90 2.84 9.02
N ARG A 72 2.79 2.76 7.70
CA ARG A 72 3.53 1.78 6.89
C ARG A 72 5.06 1.99 6.96
N ASN A 73 5.53 3.23 6.89
CA ASN A 73 6.96 3.53 7.07
C ASN A 73 7.45 3.13 8.47
N MET A 74 6.65 3.37 9.50
CA MET A 74 6.95 2.96 10.87
C MET A 74 6.99 1.43 10.99
N ALA A 75 6.05 0.71 10.39
CA ALA A 75 6.04 -0.75 10.38
C ALA A 75 7.30 -1.34 9.72
N VAL A 76 7.72 -0.78 8.57
CA VAL A 76 8.99 -1.15 7.90
C VAL A 76 10.19 -0.87 8.81
N GLY A 77 10.21 0.26 9.50
CA GLY A 77 11.29 0.63 10.43
C GLY A 77 11.40 -0.28 11.65
N HIS A 78 10.29 -0.88 12.08
CA HIS A 78 10.24 -1.83 13.19
C HIS A 78 10.43 -3.30 12.76
N SER A 79 10.47 -3.59 11.46
CA SER A 79 10.75 -4.93 10.93
C SER A 79 12.26 -5.17 10.82
N ASP A 80 12.69 -6.39 11.10
CA ASP A 80 14.05 -6.91 10.85
C ASP A 80 14.07 -8.03 9.81
N ALA A 81 12.93 -8.28 9.14
CA ALA A 81 12.76 -9.32 8.15
C ALA A 81 13.48 -9.01 6.83
N ASP A 82 13.75 -10.06 6.07
CA ASP A 82 14.29 -9.97 4.71
C ASP A 82 13.21 -9.51 3.73
N ILE A 83 11.95 -9.93 3.98
CA ILE A 83 10.76 -9.64 3.17
C ILE A 83 9.67 -9.04 4.05
N CYS A 84 9.04 -7.97 3.59
CA CYS A 84 7.87 -7.36 4.21
C CYS A 84 6.65 -7.56 3.32
N LEU A 85 5.52 -7.95 3.90
CA LEU A 85 4.20 -8.01 3.29
C LEU A 85 3.32 -6.94 3.91
N ILE A 86 2.79 -6.01 3.11
CA ILE A 86 1.87 -4.97 3.59
C ILE A 86 0.49 -5.59 3.84
N ALA A 87 -0.14 -5.19 4.93
CA ALA A 87 -1.48 -5.62 5.33
C ALA A 87 -2.29 -4.45 5.87
N ASP A 88 -3.59 -4.49 5.60
CA ASP A 88 -4.58 -3.63 6.23
C ASP A 88 -5.37 -4.44 7.29
N ASP A 89 -6.26 -3.83 8.07
CA ASP A 89 -6.93 -4.45 9.21
C ASP A 89 -8.23 -5.22 8.84
N ASP A 90 -8.51 -5.33 7.56
CA ASP A 90 -9.68 -5.99 6.98
C ASP A 90 -9.33 -7.24 6.14
N GLU A 91 -8.13 -7.81 6.31
CA GLU A 91 -7.67 -8.96 5.54
C GLU A 91 -7.64 -10.25 6.38
N ILE A 92 -8.08 -11.36 5.75
CA ILE A 92 -7.90 -12.72 6.26
C ILE A 92 -6.91 -13.44 5.33
N PHE A 93 -5.76 -13.79 5.87
CA PHE A 93 -4.69 -14.42 5.10
C PHE A 93 -4.90 -15.92 4.95
N VAL A 94 -4.37 -16.48 3.85
CA VAL A 94 -4.30 -17.93 3.67
C VAL A 94 -3.41 -18.58 4.74
N ASN A 95 -3.63 -19.85 5.02
CA ASN A 95 -2.75 -20.60 5.91
C ASN A 95 -1.31 -20.53 5.38
N ASN A 96 -0.34 -20.37 6.29
CA ASN A 96 1.08 -20.34 5.99
C ASN A 96 1.46 -19.25 4.96
N VAL A 97 0.81 -18.07 4.99
CA VAL A 97 1.08 -16.96 4.05
C VAL A 97 2.56 -16.59 3.97
N CYS A 98 3.29 -16.63 5.09
CA CYS A 98 4.74 -16.35 5.10
C CYS A 98 5.52 -17.36 4.26
N ASP A 99 5.14 -18.62 4.21
CA ASP A 99 5.78 -19.64 3.39
C ASP A 99 5.43 -19.46 1.90
N VAL A 100 4.20 -19.08 1.60
CA VAL A 100 3.77 -18.72 0.23
C VAL A 100 4.60 -17.55 -0.30
N VAL A 101 4.75 -16.50 0.48
CA VAL A 101 5.54 -15.31 0.14
C VAL A 101 7.01 -15.67 -0.02
N ARG A 102 7.60 -16.39 0.94
CA ARG A 102 9.00 -16.84 0.91
C ARG A 102 9.29 -17.66 -0.36
N SER A 103 8.48 -18.67 -0.64
CA SER A 103 8.64 -19.53 -1.81
C SER A 103 8.55 -18.76 -3.13
N ALA A 104 7.72 -17.71 -3.19
CA ALA A 104 7.67 -16.84 -4.35
C ALA A 104 9.01 -16.08 -4.56
N TYR A 105 9.62 -15.57 -3.51
CA TYR A 105 10.92 -14.89 -3.62
C TYR A 105 12.08 -15.85 -3.86
N GLU A 106 12.02 -17.09 -3.37
CA GLU A 106 12.98 -18.15 -3.69
C GLU A 106 12.90 -18.54 -5.17
N LYS A 107 11.70 -18.62 -5.72
CA LYS A 107 11.46 -18.90 -7.14
C LYS A 107 11.85 -17.73 -8.05
N TYR A 108 11.55 -16.51 -7.64
CA TYR A 108 11.78 -15.28 -8.41
C TYR A 108 12.84 -14.42 -7.76
N VAL A 109 14.05 -14.95 -7.64
CA VAL A 109 15.19 -14.35 -6.90
C VAL A 109 15.52 -12.92 -7.31
N ASP A 110 15.24 -12.57 -8.55
CA ASP A 110 15.49 -11.25 -9.13
C ASP A 110 14.38 -10.22 -8.82
N ALA A 111 13.26 -10.63 -8.24
CA ALA A 111 12.20 -9.70 -7.89
C ALA A 111 12.56 -8.92 -6.61
N ASP A 112 12.42 -7.60 -6.67
CA ASP A 112 12.54 -6.71 -5.51
C ASP A 112 11.19 -6.51 -4.83
N VAL A 113 10.13 -6.43 -5.64
CA VAL A 113 8.73 -6.27 -5.22
C VAL A 113 7.89 -7.32 -5.92
N ILE A 114 7.08 -8.05 -5.15
CA ILE A 114 6.08 -8.99 -5.70
C ILE A 114 4.68 -8.48 -5.34
N ILE A 115 3.82 -8.45 -6.35
CA ILE A 115 2.40 -8.15 -6.25
C ILE A 115 1.65 -9.47 -6.33
N PHE A 116 0.90 -9.79 -5.28
CA PHE A 116 0.11 -11.01 -5.16
C PHE A 116 -1.36 -10.79 -5.53
N LYS A 117 -2.13 -11.86 -5.54
CA LYS A 117 -3.56 -11.85 -5.78
C LYS A 117 -4.33 -11.84 -4.45
N ILE A 118 -5.41 -11.08 -4.39
CA ILE A 118 -6.41 -11.12 -3.32
C ILE A 118 -7.63 -11.87 -3.86
N ALA A 119 -8.16 -12.83 -3.11
CA ALA A 119 -9.15 -13.80 -3.60
C ALA A 119 -10.42 -13.14 -4.17
N ASN A 120 -10.98 -12.19 -3.44
CA ASN A 120 -12.26 -11.54 -3.79
C ASN A 120 -12.10 -10.19 -4.52
N PHE A 121 -10.87 -9.82 -4.91
CA PHE A 121 -10.69 -8.68 -5.79
C PHE A 121 -11.04 -9.05 -7.24
N ARG A 122 -11.69 -8.11 -7.93
CA ARG A 122 -11.86 -8.26 -9.36
C ARG A 122 -10.50 -8.42 -10.03
N GLU A 123 -10.33 -9.51 -10.79
CA GLU A 123 -9.10 -9.80 -11.52
C GLU A 123 -8.72 -8.63 -12.44
N LYS A 124 -7.56 -8.06 -12.21
CA LYS A 124 -7.02 -6.93 -12.98
C LYS A 124 -5.84 -7.34 -13.86
N PHE A 125 -5.30 -8.52 -13.60
CA PHE A 125 -4.18 -9.11 -14.33
C PHE A 125 -4.54 -10.50 -14.80
N HIS A 126 -3.89 -10.96 -15.89
CA HIS A 126 -4.04 -12.34 -16.34
C HIS A 126 -3.41 -13.31 -15.32
N GLU A 127 -3.91 -14.54 -15.26
CA GLU A 127 -3.42 -15.63 -14.39
C GLU A 127 -2.01 -16.12 -14.80
N LYS A 128 -1.12 -15.20 -15.12
CA LYS A 128 0.27 -15.47 -15.49
C LYS A 128 1.22 -14.51 -14.80
N THR A 129 2.31 -15.05 -14.27
CA THR A 129 3.41 -14.26 -13.74
C THR A 129 3.98 -13.34 -14.81
N ARG A 130 4.16 -12.06 -14.48
CA ARG A 130 4.68 -11.06 -15.41
C ARG A 130 5.35 -9.87 -14.72
N LYS A 131 6.31 -9.25 -15.39
CA LYS A 131 6.86 -7.95 -14.98
C LYS A 131 5.83 -6.86 -15.18
N LEU A 132 5.63 -6.01 -14.17
CA LEU A 132 4.71 -4.89 -14.26
C LEU A 132 5.37 -3.67 -14.90
N LYS A 133 4.64 -3.05 -15.84
CA LYS A 133 4.97 -1.75 -16.45
C LYS A 133 4.38 -0.63 -15.59
N LYS A 134 4.83 0.63 -15.80
CA LYS A 134 4.32 1.81 -15.06
C LYS A 134 2.79 1.93 -15.06
N ILE A 135 2.15 1.62 -16.20
CA ILE A 135 0.69 1.69 -16.33
C ILE A 135 -0.03 0.60 -15.51
N ASP A 136 0.60 -0.55 -15.31
CA ASP A 136 0.01 -1.64 -14.54
C ASP A 136 -0.08 -1.29 -13.06
N LEU A 137 0.84 -0.43 -12.56
CA LEU A 137 0.90 -0.02 -11.15
C LEU A 137 -0.36 0.73 -10.70
N LEU A 138 -1.10 1.36 -11.63
CA LEU A 138 -2.39 2.01 -11.37
C LEU A 138 -3.48 1.03 -10.91
N LYS A 139 -3.28 -0.25 -11.14
CA LYS A 139 -4.26 -1.30 -10.85
C LYS A 139 -3.98 -2.02 -9.53
N VAL A 140 -2.82 -1.78 -8.92
CA VAL A 140 -2.37 -2.45 -7.70
C VAL A 140 -3.01 -1.80 -6.48
N SER A 141 -3.49 -2.62 -5.55
CA SER A 141 -3.90 -2.22 -4.20
C SER A 141 -2.76 -2.49 -3.21
N SER A 142 -2.73 -1.77 -2.09
CA SER A 142 -1.73 -1.94 -1.03
C SER A 142 -1.64 -3.37 -0.51
N GLN A 143 -2.78 -4.01 -0.32
CA GLN A 143 -2.93 -5.38 0.20
C GLN A 143 -2.27 -6.47 -0.65
N GLN A 144 -1.85 -6.13 -1.87
CA GLN A 144 -1.17 -7.04 -2.78
C GLN A 144 0.36 -6.97 -2.68
N ILE A 145 0.92 -6.01 -1.93
CA ILE A 145 2.31 -5.59 -2.04
C ILE A 145 3.19 -6.31 -1.02
N SER A 146 4.23 -6.97 -1.51
CA SER A 146 5.38 -7.36 -0.71
C SER A 146 6.67 -6.86 -1.35
N PHE A 147 7.74 -6.75 -0.57
CA PHE A 147 9.04 -6.30 -1.05
C PHE A 147 10.19 -6.85 -0.21
N LYS A 148 11.36 -6.98 -0.81
CA LYS A 148 12.61 -7.16 -0.08
C LYS A 148 12.95 -5.86 0.65
N ARG A 149 13.10 -5.92 1.97
CA ARG A 149 13.33 -4.73 2.80
C ARG A 149 14.57 -3.95 2.38
N ASP A 150 15.65 -4.66 2.06
CA ASP A 150 16.91 -4.03 1.64
C ASP A 150 16.80 -3.35 0.27
N SER A 151 15.96 -3.86 -0.64
CA SER A 151 15.76 -3.23 -1.95
C SER A 151 15.08 -1.85 -1.85
N ILE A 152 14.25 -1.64 -0.83
CA ILE A 152 13.49 -0.40 -0.67
C ILE A 152 14.12 0.61 0.31
N LYS A 153 15.34 0.40 0.80
CA LYS A 153 15.99 1.27 1.81
C LYS A 153 16.01 2.77 1.42
N ASN A 154 15.98 3.07 0.13
CA ASN A 154 15.93 4.45 -0.40
C ASN A 154 14.52 4.84 -0.89
N VAL A 155 13.48 4.05 -0.61
CA VAL A 155 12.09 4.30 -1.02
C VAL A 155 11.20 4.23 0.21
N GLN A 156 10.33 5.22 0.38
CA GLN A 156 9.35 5.27 1.47
C GLN A 156 7.95 5.55 0.91
N PHE A 157 6.93 5.21 1.67
CA PHE A 157 5.58 5.70 1.42
C PHE A 157 5.55 7.21 1.63
N ASP A 158 5.02 7.94 0.66
CA ASP A 158 5.00 9.41 0.71
C ASP A 158 3.95 9.91 1.71
N ILE A 159 4.41 10.56 2.78
CA ILE A 159 3.57 11.02 3.88
C ILE A 159 2.64 12.20 3.52
N ASN A 160 2.81 12.80 2.35
CA ASN A 160 1.96 13.88 1.88
C ASN A 160 0.63 13.39 1.28
N ILE A 161 0.51 12.09 1.00
CA ILE A 161 -0.66 11.46 0.39
C ILE A 161 -1.04 10.19 1.14
N GLY A 162 -2.26 9.70 0.91
CA GLY A 162 -2.79 8.50 1.52
C GLY A 162 -3.88 8.78 2.56
N ALA A 163 -4.55 7.73 3.02
CA ALA A 163 -5.58 7.82 4.05
C ALA A 163 -5.07 8.52 5.31
N GLY A 164 -5.91 9.35 5.90
CA GLY A 164 -5.54 10.18 7.04
C GLY A 164 -4.82 11.49 6.68
N THR A 165 -4.60 11.78 5.39
CA THR A 165 -4.11 13.07 4.90
C THR A 165 -5.20 13.84 4.14
N PRO A 166 -5.06 15.16 3.94
CA PRO A 166 -5.98 15.92 3.09
C PRO A 166 -5.97 15.51 1.62
N ASN A 167 -5.04 14.64 1.21
CA ASN A 167 -4.80 14.29 -0.18
C ASN A 167 -5.21 12.84 -0.53
N GLY A 168 -5.99 12.20 0.33
CA GLY A 168 -6.69 10.94 0.05
C GLY A 168 -5.74 9.77 -0.31
N ALA A 169 -6.09 8.98 -1.31
CA ALA A 169 -5.48 7.72 -1.69
C ALA A 169 -4.36 7.87 -2.75
N GLY A 170 -3.63 6.79 -3.00
CA GLY A 170 -2.62 6.65 -4.08
C GLY A 170 -1.19 6.54 -3.57
N GLU A 171 -1.00 6.40 -2.26
CA GLU A 171 0.31 6.20 -1.64
C GLU A 171 0.98 4.92 -2.12
N GLU A 172 0.23 3.84 -2.32
CA GLU A 172 0.70 2.58 -2.87
C GLU A 172 1.20 2.74 -4.32
N ASN A 173 0.45 3.47 -5.13
CA ASN A 173 0.83 3.73 -6.51
C ASN A 173 2.10 4.60 -6.59
N LYS A 174 2.20 5.62 -5.71
CA LYS A 174 3.39 6.47 -5.61
C LYS A 174 4.61 5.65 -5.17
N PHE A 175 4.47 4.83 -4.14
CA PHE A 175 5.52 3.94 -3.65
C PHE A 175 6.03 3.02 -4.76
N LEU A 176 5.15 2.34 -5.48
CA LEU A 176 5.52 1.44 -6.59
C LEU A 176 6.18 2.19 -7.75
N LEU A 177 5.71 3.41 -8.06
CA LEU A 177 6.36 4.25 -9.06
C LEU A 177 7.76 4.68 -8.65
N ASP A 178 7.97 4.99 -7.38
CA ASP A 178 9.28 5.36 -6.86
C ASP A 178 10.22 4.15 -6.82
N CYS A 179 9.74 2.96 -6.45
CA CYS A 179 10.46 1.71 -6.66
C CYS A 179 10.90 1.54 -8.12
N LYS A 180 10.00 1.79 -9.07
CA LYS A 180 10.30 1.68 -10.51
C LYS A 180 11.31 2.71 -10.98
N LYS A 181 11.30 3.93 -10.44
CA LYS A 181 12.30 4.98 -10.74
C LYS A 181 13.69 4.61 -10.21
N GLN A 182 13.76 3.88 -9.09
CA GLN A 182 15.01 3.33 -8.54
C GLN A 182 15.50 2.09 -9.29
N GLY A 183 14.82 1.66 -10.36
CA GLY A 183 15.20 0.51 -11.16
C GLY A 183 14.74 -0.83 -10.58
N LEU A 184 13.96 -0.85 -9.50
CA LEU A 184 13.52 -2.08 -8.86
C LEU A 184 12.61 -2.92 -9.77
N LYS A 185 12.78 -4.23 -9.69
CA LYS A 185 12.03 -5.23 -10.48
C LYS A 185 10.72 -5.56 -9.77
N ILE A 186 9.61 -5.12 -10.34
CA ILE A 186 8.26 -5.39 -9.82
C ILE A 186 7.62 -6.50 -10.65
N LEU A 187 7.24 -7.59 -9.98
CA LEU A 187 6.66 -8.78 -10.57
C LEU A 187 5.24 -8.99 -10.04
N TYR A 188 4.29 -9.33 -10.91
CA TYR A 188 3.01 -9.89 -10.51
C TYR A 188 3.11 -11.42 -10.48
N VAL A 189 2.64 -12.03 -9.39
CA VAL A 189 2.58 -13.48 -9.20
C VAL A 189 1.15 -13.84 -8.81
N PRO A 190 0.42 -14.66 -9.60
CA PRO A 190 -1.00 -14.95 -9.38
C PRO A 190 -1.23 -15.98 -8.25
N LEU A 191 -0.55 -15.82 -7.12
CA LEU A 191 -0.79 -16.59 -5.91
C LEU A 191 -1.71 -15.80 -5.00
N VAL A 192 -2.78 -16.43 -4.55
CA VAL A 192 -3.71 -15.85 -3.57
C VAL A 192 -3.04 -15.88 -2.20
N ILE A 193 -3.01 -14.72 -1.52
CA ILE A 193 -2.44 -14.58 -0.18
C ILE A 193 -3.47 -14.24 0.88
N ALA A 194 -4.56 -13.59 0.51
CA ALA A 194 -5.61 -13.16 1.43
C ALA A 194 -6.94 -12.96 0.70
N GLU A 195 -7.98 -12.77 1.48
CA GLU A 195 -9.25 -12.17 1.08
C GLU A 195 -9.56 -10.95 1.95
N VAL A 196 -10.32 -9.99 1.43
CA VAL A 196 -10.76 -8.80 2.18
C VAL A 196 -12.16 -9.02 2.71
N VAL A 197 -12.39 -8.68 3.97
CA VAL A 197 -13.72 -8.74 4.60
C VAL A 197 -14.58 -7.58 4.10
N GLU A 198 -15.69 -7.86 3.41
CA GLU A 198 -16.52 -6.85 2.71
C GLU A 198 -17.24 -5.85 3.63
N ASN A 199 -17.20 -6.02 4.96
CA ASN A 199 -17.99 -5.23 5.91
C ASN A 199 -17.29 -3.98 6.44
N SER A 200 -16.05 -3.74 6.11
CA SER A 200 -15.35 -2.52 6.48
C SER A 200 -15.55 -1.46 5.41
N GLY A 201 -16.46 -0.52 5.64
CA GLY A 201 -16.60 0.65 4.78
C GLY A 201 -15.26 1.38 4.63
N SER A 202 -14.92 1.83 3.43
CA SER A 202 -13.69 2.58 3.18
C SER A 202 -13.64 3.85 4.04
N THR A 203 -12.65 3.97 4.91
CA THR A 203 -12.47 5.12 5.80
C THR A 203 -12.03 6.41 5.08
N TRP A 204 -11.67 6.30 3.80
CA TRP A 204 -11.16 7.42 2.99
C TRP A 204 -12.09 7.85 1.85
N PHE A 205 -13.18 7.11 1.59
CA PHE A 205 -14.09 7.37 0.48
C PHE A 205 -15.50 7.71 0.96
N ASP A 206 -15.81 9.01 0.96
CA ASP A 206 -17.14 9.56 1.33
C ASP A 206 -18.06 9.76 0.11
N GLY A 207 -17.88 8.96 -0.93
CA GLY A 207 -18.63 9.06 -2.18
C GLY A 207 -18.05 10.06 -3.19
N TYR A 208 -18.69 10.09 -4.37
CA TYR A 208 -18.31 10.96 -5.47
C TYR A 208 -18.85 12.37 -5.27
N ASN A 209 -18.06 13.23 -4.60
CA ASN A 209 -18.39 14.62 -4.31
C ASN A 209 -17.35 15.58 -4.92
N GLU A 210 -17.55 16.90 -4.76
CA GLU A 210 -16.64 17.91 -5.32
C GLU A 210 -15.21 17.79 -4.77
N HIS A 211 -15.09 17.51 -3.47
CA HIS A 211 -13.82 17.32 -2.78
C HIS A 211 -13.05 16.13 -3.36
N TYR A 212 -13.74 15.02 -3.60
CA TYR A 212 -13.15 13.81 -4.20
C TYR A 212 -12.53 14.13 -5.57
N PHE A 213 -13.28 14.75 -6.50
CA PHE A 213 -12.77 15.01 -7.85
C PHE A 213 -11.63 16.02 -7.84
N TYR A 214 -11.74 17.06 -7.04
CA TYR A 214 -10.67 18.05 -6.90
C TYR A 214 -9.39 17.41 -6.37
N ASN A 215 -9.46 16.64 -5.28
CA ASN A 215 -8.31 15.95 -4.71
C ASN A 215 -7.76 14.86 -5.64
N ARG A 216 -8.63 14.14 -6.35
CA ARG A 216 -8.19 13.15 -7.35
C ARG A 216 -7.32 13.81 -8.43
N GLY A 217 -7.69 14.99 -8.91
CA GLY A 217 -6.87 15.77 -9.84
C GLY A 217 -5.51 16.17 -9.24
N ARG A 218 -5.49 16.70 -8.02
CA ARG A 218 -4.26 17.09 -7.31
C ARG A 218 -3.32 15.90 -7.10
N THR A 219 -3.84 14.81 -6.56
CA THR A 219 -3.05 13.61 -6.24
C THR A 219 -2.52 12.96 -7.51
N THR A 220 -3.33 12.85 -8.57
CA THR A 220 -2.88 12.31 -9.85
C THR A 220 -1.76 13.19 -10.46
N ARG A 221 -1.87 14.51 -10.38
CA ARG A 221 -0.83 15.45 -10.80
C ARG A 221 0.47 15.25 -10.02
N TYR A 222 0.35 15.10 -8.72
CA TYR A 222 1.49 14.89 -7.83
C TYR A 222 2.24 13.59 -8.14
N ILE A 223 1.50 12.50 -8.36
CA ILE A 223 2.07 11.17 -8.57
C ILE A 223 2.63 11.01 -9.99
N TYR A 224 1.87 11.39 -11.00
CA TYR A 224 2.13 11.02 -12.42
C TYR A 224 2.56 12.19 -13.30
N GLY A 225 2.50 13.42 -12.82
CA GLY A 225 2.85 14.61 -13.59
C GLY A 225 1.68 15.17 -14.42
N PHE A 226 1.92 16.30 -15.11
CA PHE A 226 0.85 17.10 -15.73
C PHE A 226 0.17 16.41 -16.90
N ALA A 227 0.94 15.97 -17.88
CA ALA A 227 0.39 15.40 -19.12
C ALA A 227 -0.47 14.15 -18.83
N PHE A 228 0.05 13.23 -18.00
CA PHE A 228 -0.69 12.03 -17.63
C PHE A 228 -1.98 12.37 -16.88
N SER A 229 -1.95 13.33 -15.96
CA SER A 229 -3.14 13.67 -15.17
C SER A 229 -4.26 14.30 -15.99
N LEU A 230 -3.94 15.05 -17.05
CA LEU A 230 -4.95 15.54 -17.98
C LEU A 230 -5.60 14.40 -18.79
N ILE A 231 -4.80 13.48 -19.32
CA ILE A 231 -5.30 12.28 -20.01
C ILE A 231 -6.18 11.46 -19.07
N TYR A 232 -5.74 11.27 -17.84
CA TYR A 232 -6.50 10.55 -16.82
C TYR A 232 -7.83 11.25 -16.46
N ALA A 233 -7.85 12.57 -16.37
CA ALA A 233 -9.08 13.33 -16.12
C ALA A 233 -10.10 13.16 -17.25
N ILE A 234 -9.65 13.17 -18.52
CA ILE A 234 -10.49 12.89 -19.70
C ILE A 234 -11.02 11.45 -19.63
N TYR A 235 -10.14 10.47 -19.41
CA TYR A 235 -10.53 9.08 -19.28
C TYR A 235 -11.58 8.88 -18.19
N PHE A 236 -11.35 9.44 -17.01
CA PHE A 236 -12.25 9.31 -15.87
C PHE A 236 -13.62 9.93 -16.14
N ALA A 237 -13.66 11.14 -16.70
CA ALA A 237 -14.90 11.84 -17.00
C ALA A 237 -15.71 11.21 -18.14
N VAL A 238 -15.04 10.61 -19.14
CA VAL A 238 -15.70 10.12 -20.38
C VAL A 238 -15.99 8.64 -20.31
N ILE A 239 -15.05 7.82 -19.82
CA ILE A 239 -15.06 6.36 -19.98
C ILE A 239 -15.51 5.65 -18.69
N HIS A 240 -15.23 6.19 -17.52
CA HIS A 240 -15.58 5.56 -16.24
C HIS A 240 -17.10 5.65 -16.00
N LYS A 241 -17.87 4.73 -16.60
CA LYS A 241 -19.34 4.82 -16.69
C LYS A 241 -20.09 4.42 -15.41
N LYS A 242 -19.51 3.59 -14.53
CA LYS A 242 -20.32 2.83 -13.56
C LYS A 242 -20.67 3.58 -12.27
N ASP A 243 -19.83 4.52 -11.80
CA ASP A 243 -19.92 4.94 -10.41
C ASP A 243 -20.26 6.43 -10.20
N ILE A 244 -20.41 7.21 -11.27
CA ILE A 244 -20.69 8.66 -11.20
C ILE A 244 -22.19 8.94 -11.42
N GLN A 245 -23.08 8.00 -11.12
CA GLN A 245 -24.51 8.10 -11.52
C GLN A 245 -25.21 9.38 -11.01
N SER A 246 -24.75 9.95 -9.90
CA SER A 246 -25.34 11.16 -9.28
C SER A 246 -24.54 12.45 -9.51
N PHE A 247 -23.37 12.40 -10.18
CA PHE A 247 -22.50 13.57 -10.35
C PHE A 247 -22.24 13.92 -11.83
N SER A 248 -22.36 15.19 -12.19
CA SER A 248 -22.14 15.64 -13.56
C SER A 248 -20.69 15.38 -14.02
N ARG A 249 -20.53 14.66 -15.14
CA ARG A 249 -19.22 14.35 -15.72
C ARG A 249 -18.42 15.61 -16.09
N ILE A 250 -19.09 16.61 -16.63
CA ILE A 250 -18.47 17.90 -16.98
C ILE A 250 -17.97 18.58 -15.70
N LYS A 251 -18.76 18.55 -14.63
CA LYS A 251 -18.37 19.12 -13.34
C LYS A 251 -17.19 18.34 -12.72
N ALA A 252 -17.22 17.01 -12.79
CA ALA A 252 -16.11 16.14 -12.33
C ALA A 252 -14.80 16.49 -13.08
N PHE A 253 -14.87 16.58 -14.41
CA PHE A 253 -13.71 16.97 -15.23
C PHE A 253 -13.17 18.35 -14.85
N LYS A 254 -14.03 19.37 -14.76
CA LYS A 254 -13.62 20.72 -14.36
C LYS A 254 -12.95 20.75 -13.00
N LEU A 255 -13.46 20.00 -12.02
CA LEU A 255 -12.90 19.89 -10.68
C LEU A 255 -11.53 19.19 -10.70
N MET A 256 -11.40 18.09 -11.44
CA MET A 256 -10.10 17.42 -11.62
C MET A 256 -9.08 18.34 -12.25
N VAL A 257 -9.43 19.06 -13.32
CA VAL A 257 -8.53 20.04 -13.96
C VAL A 257 -8.13 21.15 -12.99
N LYS A 258 -9.08 21.68 -12.21
CA LYS A 258 -8.78 22.67 -11.16
C LYS A 258 -7.78 22.12 -10.14
N GLY A 259 -7.94 20.87 -9.73
CA GLY A 259 -7.01 20.18 -8.85
C GLY A 259 -5.63 19.98 -9.47
N ILE A 260 -5.57 19.56 -10.74
CA ILE A 260 -4.33 19.41 -11.52
C ILE A 260 -3.54 20.72 -11.59
N LEU A 261 -4.20 21.84 -11.79
CA LEU A 261 -3.56 23.16 -11.88
C LEU A 261 -3.02 23.66 -10.55
N LYS A 262 -3.59 23.24 -9.42
CA LYS A 262 -3.19 23.72 -8.08
C LYS A 262 -1.77 23.29 -7.69
N ASN A 263 -1.39 22.04 -7.93
CA ASN A 263 -0.03 21.49 -7.73
C ASN A 263 0.70 21.96 -6.45
N ASP A 264 0.06 21.84 -5.30
CA ASP A 264 0.57 22.32 -4.00
C ASP A 264 0.90 21.21 -3.00
N ILE A 265 0.71 19.93 -3.37
CA ILE A 265 1.07 18.79 -2.51
C ILE A 265 2.59 18.74 -2.35
N GLY A 266 3.07 18.57 -1.10
CA GLY A 266 4.49 18.50 -0.78
C GLY A 266 5.22 19.86 -0.83
N LYS A 267 4.55 20.92 -1.26
CA LYS A 267 5.09 22.28 -1.11
C LYS A 267 4.72 22.78 0.26
N GLY A 268 5.66 22.68 1.22
CA GLY A 268 5.48 23.22 2.55
C GLY A 268 4.96 24.64 2.46
N LYS A 269 3.98 25.00 3.31
CA LYS A 269 3.69 26.41 3.57
C LYS A 269 4.98 26.97 4.16
N THR A 270 5.78 27.65 3.35
CA THR A 270 6.75 28.61 3.90
C THR A 270 5.92 29.57 4.74
N LYS A 271 5.94 29.35 6.05
CA LYS A 271 5.45 30.36 6.99
C LYS A 271 6.29 31.62 6.70
N LYS A 272 5.63 32.63 6.12
CA LYS A 272 6.07 34.01 6.24
C LYS A 272 5.84 34.44 7.66
#